data_ecae7b5a49032203801883c898a06094
#
_entry.id   ecae7b5a49032203801883c898a06094
#
_cell.length_a   1.000
_cell.length_b   1.000
_cell.length_c   1.000
_cell.angle_alpha   90.00
_cell.angle_beta   90.00
_cell.angle_gamma   90.00
#
_symmetry.space_group_name_H-M   'P 1'
#
loop_
_entity.id
_entity.type
_entity.pdbx_description
1 polymer ?
#
loop_
_entity_poly.entity_id
_entity_poly.type
_entity_poly.pdbx_seq_one_letter_code
_entity_poly.pdbx_strand_id
1 'polypeptide(L)'
;MHVAKTFSAYIARQFSAWFGGVFAAMVIITFLLDYIELIRRGGAKIQATLGLLLEMAALKLPHTAQEVLPFAILFGTMLAFWRLTRNNELVVARAAGVSVWQFLTPAVLVAFLIGLVAVTIFNPIASLTEAVYEKLESHILRQGSDQLALSDSGLWLRQSDQAGNQIVIHAGKIASQQLVLDAVTLFFFNASTQFTSRIDAQTARLESGDWVIENGIRWVADEAPRPFDEIRLATTLTPRKIEESFASPDTMSFWDLPGFIELLEQSGFPAQRHRLHFNVLLARPFLLCAMVLVAATFSLRMQRRGGATLMIVGGVASGFLLYFVSDIVFALGLSTKIPVALAAWTPTGVSLIFGTSMLLHLEDG
;
A
#
# COMPACT_ATOMS: atom_id res chain seq x y z
N MET A 1 17.41 -12.42 -38.64
CA MET A 1 17.45 -12.37 -37.16
C MET A 1 18.08 -11.11 -36.57
N HIS A 2 19.03 -10.43 -37.22
CA HIS A 2 19.65 -9.19 -36.69
C HIS A 2 18.74 -7.94 -36.72
N VAL A 3 17.89 -7.78 -37.74
CA VAL A 3 16.97 -6.64 -37.85
C VAL A 3 15.96 -6.58 -36.72
N ALA A 4 15.53 -7.73 -36.22
CA ALA A 4 14.63 -7.81 -35.05
C ALA A 4 15.25 -7.26 -33.76
N LYS A 5 16.56 -7.45 -33.51
CA LYS A 5 17.23 -7.00 -32.28
C LYS A 5 17.43 -5.48 -32.23
N THR A 6 17.84 -4.88 -33.34
CA THR A 6 18.02 -3.41 -33.44
C THR A 6 16.70 -2.67 -33.32
N PHE A 7 15.66 -3.19 -33.96
CA PHE A 7 14.31 -2.63 -33.87
C PHE A 7 13.71 -2.79 -32.48
N SER A 8 13.86 -3.95 -31.85
CA SER A 8 13.41 -4.18 -30.46
C SER A 8 14.13 -3.24 -29.46
N ALA A 9 15.45 -3.06 -29.60
CA ALA A 9 16.21 -2.12 -28.77
C ALA A 9 15.77 -0.66 -29.00
N TYR A 10 15.45 -0.29 -30.23
CA TYR A 10 14.91 1.03 -30.56
C TYR A 10 13.56 1.28 -29.86
N ILE A 11 12.63 0.33 -29.96
CA ILE A 11 11.32 0.44 -29.30
C ILE A 11 11.48 0.50 -27.78
N ALA A 12 12.31 -0.38 -27.18
CA ALA A 12 12.57 -0.37 -25.76
C ALA A 12 13.11 0.99 -25.28
N ARG A 13 14.07 1.58 -26.01
CA ARG A 13 14.64 2.90 -25.71
C ARG A 13 13.59 4.01 -25.83
N GLN A 14 12.77 3.97 -26.89
CA GLN A 14 11.73 4.96 -27.14
C GLN A 14 10.66 4.90 -26.06
N PHE A 15 10.20 3.69 -25.70
CA PHE A 15 9.26 3.45 -24.60
C PHE A 15 9.83 3.97 -23.27
N SER A 16 11.08 3.58 -22.93
CA SER A 16 11.72 4.01 -21.67
C SER A 16 11.87 5.53 -21.58
N ALA A 17 12.19 6.21 -22.68
CA ALA A 17 12.33 7.67 -22.71
C ALA A 17 10.97 8.37 -22.44
N TRP A 18 9.90 7.94 -23.10
CA TRP A 18 8.56 8.49 -22.90
C TRP A 18 8.00 8.15 -21.53
N PHE A 19 8.17 6.89 -21.07
CA PHE A 19 7.83 6.49 -19.73
C PHE A 19 8.54 7.35 -18.69
N GLY A 20 9.86 7.52 -18.79
CA GLY A 20 10.65 8.32 -17.85
C GLY A 20 10.19 9.78 -17.81
N GLY A 21 9.87 10.38 -18.97
CA GLY A 21 9.35 11.75 -19.03
C GLY A 21 7.98 11.90 -18.37
N VAL A 22 7.05 10.98 -18.65
CA VAL A 22 5.70 10.98 -18.04
C VAL A 22 5.78 10.69 -16.55
N PHE A 23 6.58 9.70 -16.15
CA PHE A 23 6.78 9.35 -14.75
C PHE A 23 7.33 10.52 -13.93
N ALA A 24 8.38 11.17 -14.43
CA ALA A 24 8.94 12.37 -13.78
C ALA A 24 7.90 13.49 -13.65
N ALA A 25 7.12 13.76 -14.71
CA ALA A 25 6.07 14.78 -14.68
C ALA A 25 4.99 14.43 -13.64
N MET A 26 4.54 13.18 -13.58
CA MET A 26 3.53 12.73 -12.60
C MET A 26 4.07 12.81 -11.18
N VAL A 27 5.29 12.36 -10.92
CA VAL A 27 5.94 12.42 -9.60
C VAL A 27 6.08 13.87 -9.13
N ILE A 28 6.45 14.80 -10.01
CA ILE A 28 6.54 16.24 -9.66
C ILE A 28 5.15 16.79 -9.31
N ILE A 29 4.13 16.45 -10.09
CA ILE A 29 2.75 16.93 -9.83
C ILE A 29 2.24 16.38 -8.50
N THR A 30 2.38 15.07 -8.25
CA THR A 30 1.93 14.45 -7.00
C THR A 30 2.70 14.97 -5.79
N PHE A 31 4.01 15.19 -5.91
CA PHE A 31 4.82 15.84 -4.88
C PHE A 31 4.30 17.22 -4.51
N LEU A 32 3.99 18.06 -5.51
CA LEU A 32 3.43 19.40 -5.27
C LEU A 32 2.08 19.33 -4.59
N LEU A 33 1.21 18.40 -5.01
CA LEU A 33 -0.11 18.20 -4.39
C LEU A 33 0.01 17.72 -2.95
N ASP A 34 0.87 16.74 -2.67
CA ASP A 34 1.14 16.26 -1.32
C ASP A 34 1.69 17.37 -0.42
N TYR A 35 2.62 18.19 -0.94
CA TYR A 35 3.19 19.31 -0.18
C TYR A 35 2.14 20.38 0.13
N ILE A 36 1.28 20.74 -0.83
CA ILE A 36 0.17 21.68 -0.61
C ILE A 36 -0.81 21.13 0.43
N GLU A 37 -1.14 19.84 0.36
CA GLU A 37 -2.01 19.18 1.33
C GLU A 37 -1.42 19.19 2.74
N LEU A 38 -0.11 18.92 2.89
CA LEU A 38 0.59 19.00 4.16
C LEU A 38 0.59 20.42 4.73
N ILE A 39 0.78 21.45 3.90
CA ILE A 39 0.65 22.86 4.32
C ILE A 39 -0.77 23.13 4.81
N ARG A 40 -1.80 22.68 4.10
CA ARG A 40 -3.20 22.84 4.48
C ARG A 40 -3.51 22.22 5.83
N ARG A 41 -3.01 21.00 6.09
CA ARG A 41 -3.21 20.26 7.35
C ARG A 41 -2.35 20.79 8.50
N GLY A 42 -1.12 21.20 8.21
CA GLY A 42 -0.13 21.66 9.19
C GLY A 42 -0.24 23.13 9.55
N GLY A 43 -0.82 23.97 8.67
CA GLY A 43 -0.80 25.44 8.80
C GLY A 43 -1.47 26.04 10.05
N ALA A 44 -2.26 25.24 10.78
CA ALA A 44 -2.85 25.62 12.07
C ALA A 44 -2.02 25.21 13.29
N LYS A 45 -0.87 24.52 13.11
CA LYS A 45 -0.08 23.94 14.20
C LYS A 45 1.25 24.65 14.36
N ILE A 46 1.55 25.13 15.57
CA ILE A 46 2.76 25.92 15.91
C ILE A 46 4.06 25.16 15.59
N GLN A 47 4.04 23.83 15.60
CA GLN A 47 5.22 22.97 15.39
C GLN A 47 5.51 22.65 13.91
N ALA A 48 4.58 22.91 12.99
CA ALA A 48 4.71 22.57 11.57
C ALA A 48 5.40 23.69 10.79
N THR A 49 6.72 23.69 10.76
CA THR A 49 7.48 24.61 9.89
C THR A 49 7.39 24.17 8.43
N LEU A 50 7.48 25.14 7.48
CA LEU A 50 7.45 24.83 6.04
C LEU A 50 8.58 23.86 5.63
N GLY A 51 9.75 23.95 6.25
CA GLY A 51 10.87 23.02 6.00
C GLY A 51 10.55 21.59 6.43
N LEU A 52 9.93 21.41 7.60
CA LEU A 52 9.51 20.11 8.10
C LEU A 52 8.42 19.49 7.22
N LEU A 53 7.45 20.29 6.75
CA LEU A 53 6.42 19.82 5.83
C LEU A 53 7.00 19.41 4.47
N LEU A 54 8.05 20.10 4.01
CA LEU A 54 8.78 19.73 2.79
C LEU A 54 9.52 18.39 2.98
N GLU A 55 10.16 18.19 4.13
CA GLU A 55 10.81 16.93 4.49
C GLU A 55 9.80 15.77 4.53
N MET A 56 8.64 15.99 5.15
CA MET A 56 7.55 15.01 5.18
C MET A 56 7.06 14.67 3.76
N ALA A 57 6.88 15.67 2.88
CA ALA A 57 6.50 15.43 1.49
C ALA A 57 7.58 14.63 0.74
N ALA A 58 8.86 14.91 0.99
CA ALA A 58 9.96 14.17 0.39
C ALA A 58 10.05 12.71 0.89
N LEU A 59 9.74 12.47 2.17
CA LEU A 59 9.69 11.11 2.74
C LEU A 59 8.54 10.28 2.15
N LYS A 60 7.40 10.89 1.86
CA LYS A 60 6.24 10.23 1.25
C LYS A 60 6.44 9.97 -0.25
N LEU A 61 7.30 10.75 -0.92
CA LEU A 61 7.48 10.71 -2.36
C LEU A 61 7.76 9.32 -2.95
N PRO A 62 8.63 8.45 -2.37
CA PRO A 62 8.86 7.12 -2.93
C PRO A 62 7.61 6.23 -2.93
N HIS A 63 6.78 6.33 -1.90
CA HIS A 63 5.51 5.61 -1.83
C HIS A 63 4.53 6.10 -2.91
N THR A 64 4.29 7.41 -3.00
CA THR A 64 3.43 8.02 -4.02
C THR A 64 3.93 7.75 -5.45
N ALA A 65 5.26 7.71 -5.65
CA ALA A 65 5.85 7.34 -6.94
C ALA A 65 5.48 5.91 -7.37
N GLN A 66 5.36 4.96 -6.43
CA GLN A 66 4.89 3.60 -6.75
C GLN A 66 3.40 3.56 -7.13
N GLU A 67 2.57 4.41 -6.54
CA GLU A 67 1.14 4.47 -6.84
C GLU A 67 0.87 5.00 -8.25
N VAL A 68 1.65 5.98 -8.71
CA VAL A 68 1.50 6.56 -10.06
C VAL A 68 2.15 5.72 -11.16
N LEU A 69 2.95 4.72 -10.82
CA LEU A 69 3.72 3.90 -11.76
C LEU A 69 2.85 3.23 -12.85
N PRO A 70 1.70 2.58 -12.56
CA PRO A 70 0.84 1.99 -13.58
C PRO A 70 0.31 3.02 -14.59
N PHE A 71 -0.05 4.22 -14.12
CA PHE A 71 -0.50 5.31 -14.97
C PHE A 71 0.63 5.86 -15.83
N ALA A 72 1.83 6.00 -15.26
CA ALA A 72 3.00 6.43 -16.02
C ALA A 72 3.36 5.45 -17.14
N ILE A 73 3.25 4.15 -16.89
CA ILE A 73 3.40 3.09 -17.93
C ILE A 73 2.30 3.24 -18.99
N LEU A 74 1.04 3.39 -18.59
CA LEU A 74 -0.09 3.55 -19.51
C LEU A 74 0.14 4.75 -20.46
N PHE A 75 0.32 5.94 -19.90
CA PHE A 75 0.47 7.17 -20.70
C PHE A 75 1.80 7.24 -21.44
N GLY A 76 2.89 6.76 -20.82
CA GLY A 76 4.19 6.67 -21.48
C GLY A 76 4.16 5.76 -22.71
N THR A 77 3.48 4.61 -22.60
CA THR A 77 3.26 3.69 -23.71
C THR A 77 2.41 4.34 -24.81
N MET A 78 1.31 5.01 -24.40
CA MET A 78 0.44 5.71 -25.36
C MET A 78 1.20 6.75 -26.16
N LEU A 79 1.99 7.58 -25.51
CA LEU A 79 2.78 8.62 -26.18
C LEU A 79 3.89 8.03 -27.06
N ALA A 80 4.57 6.98 -26.60
CA ALA A 80 5.59 6.30 -27.38
C ALA A 80 5.01 5.73 -28.67
N PHE A 81 3.92 4.96 -28.60
CA PHE A 81 3.31 4.35 -29.78
C PHE A 81 2.57 5.35 -30.66
N TRP A 82 1.95 6.38 -30.09
CA TRP A 82 1.37 7.47 -30.87
C TRP A 82 2.43 8.17 -31.75
N ARG A 83 3.61 8.46 -31.19
CA ARG A 83 4.72 9.04 -31.94
C ARG A 83 5.18 8.13 -33.08
N LEU A 84 5.38 6.83 -32.80
CA LEU A 84 5.79 5.84 -33.78
C LEU A 84 4.76 5.70 -34.90
N THR A 85 3.46 5.73 -34.55
CA THR A 85 2.36 5.70 -35.53
C THR A 85 2.32 6.97 -36.40
N ARG A 86 2.46 8.14 -35.76
CA ARG A 86 2.44 9.44 -36.45
C ARG A 86 3.60 9.61 -37.43
N ASN A 87 4.75 9.05 -37.12
CA ASN A 87 5.93 9.06 -37.95
C ASN A 87 5.88 7.96 -39.05
N ASN A 88 4.78 7.19 -39.15
CA ASN A 88 4.62 6.04 -40.04
C ASN A 88 5.63 4.89 -39.81
N GLU A 89 6.39 4.91 -38.71
CA GLU A 89 7.40 3.90 -38.42
C GLU A 89 6.76 2.51 -38.21
N LEU A 90 5.59 2.45 -37.55
CA LEU A 90 4.84 1.21 -37.34
C LEU A 90 4.18 0.71 -38.64
N VAL A 91 3.77 1.62 -39.53
CA VAL A 91 3.19 1.26 -40.85
C VAL A 91 4.26 0.57 -41.71
N VAL A 92 5.46 1.14 -41.76
CA VAL A 92 6.61 0.58 -42.48
C VAL A 92 7.02 -0.77 -41.87
N ALA A 93 7.06 -0.90 -40.56
CA ALA A 93 7.38 -2.16 -39.88
C ALA A 93 6.35 -3.27 -40.23
N ARG A 94 5.06 -2.94 -40.22
CA ARG A 94 3.98 -3.88 -40.63
C ARG A 94 4.09 -4.26 -42.10
N ALA A 95 4.37 -3.31 -42.97
CA ALA A 95 4.59 -3.60 -44.40
C ALA A 95 5.80 -4.53 -44.63
N ALA A 96 6.80 -4.48 -43.74
CA ALA A 96 7.93 -5.39 -43.73
C ALA A 96 7.64 -6.75 -43.03
N GLY A 97 6.38 -7.04 -42.67
CA GLY A 97 5.96 -8.32 -42.08
C GLY A 97 6.18 -8.44 -40.55
N VAL A 98 6.46 -7.35 -39.86
CA VAL A 98 6.60 -7.37 -38.39
C VAL A 98 5.20 -7.39 -37.74
N SER A 99 4.90 -8.43 -36.94
CA SER A 99 3.61 -8.52 -36.23
C SER A 99 3.52 -7.52 -35.05
N VAL A 100 2.28 -7.22 -34.64
CA VAL A 100 2.00 -6.35 -33.48
C VAL A 100 2.71 -6.87 -32.22
N TRP A 101 2.70 -8.17 -32.02
CA TRP A 101 3.32 -8.81 -30.86
C TRP A 101 4.85 -8.63 -30.83
N GLN A 102 5.50 -8.67 -31.99
CA GLN A 102 6.95 -8.51 -32.09
C GLN A 102 7.43 -7.11 -31.67
N PHE A 103 6.65 -6.07 -31.92
CA PHE A 103 7.03 -4.73 -31.47
C PHE A 103 6.48 -4.38 -30.08
N LEU A 104 5.44 -5.06 -29.57
CA LEU A 104 4.98 -4.89 -28.20
C LEU A 104 5.87 -5.60 -27.19
N THR A 105 6.42 -6.77 -27.53
CA THR A 105 7.26 -7.57 -26.63
C THR A 105 8.38 -6.77 -25.94
N PRO A 106 9.15 -5.89 -26.62
CA PRO A 106 10.19 -5.11 -25.95
C PRO A 106 9.63 -4.16 -24.88
N ALA A 107 8.50 -3.52 -25.15
CA ALA A 107 7.86 -2.61 -24.20
C ALA A 107 7.28 -3.37 -23.00
N VAL A 108 6.65 -4.54 -23.23
CA VAL A 108 6.14 -5.41 -22.16
C VAL A 108 7.27 -5.94 -21.29
N LEU A 109 8.40 -6.36 -21.88
CA LEU A 109 9.57 -6.81 -21.14
C LEU A 109 10.15 -5.70 -20.27
N VAL A 110 10.30 -4.49 -20.80
CA VAL A 110 10.78 -3.34 -20.03
C VAL A 110 9.81 -3.02 -18.88
N ALA A 111 8.50 -3.01 -19.14
CA ALA A 111 7.49 -2.77 -18.11
C ALA A 111 7.52 -3.85 -17.00
N PHE A 112 7.70 -5.12 -17.38
CA PHE A 112 7.86 -6.22 -16.42
C PHE A 112 9.11 -6.02 -15.54
N LEU A 113 10.25 -5.67 -16.15
CA LEU A 113 11.50 -5.41 -15.43
C LEU A 113 11.37 -4.19 -14.50
N ILE A 114 10.71 -3.11 -14.94
CA ILE A 114 10.39 -1.95 -14.10
C ILE A 114 9.55 -2.40 -12.91
N GLY A 115 8.52 -3.23 -13.13
CA GLY A 115 7.68 -3.77 -12.05
C GLY A 115 8.45 -4.63 -11.07
N LEU A 116 9.34 -5.48 -11.57
CA LEU A 116 10.20 -6.31 -10.72
C LEU A 116 11.12 -5.44 -9.86
N VAL A 117 11.80 -4.45 -10.44
CA VAL A 117 12.66 -3.50 -9.70
C VAL A 117 11.83 -2.67 -8.71
N ALA A 118 10.62 -2.26 -9.09
CA ALA A 118 9.73 -1.50 -8.22
C ALA A 118 9.34 -2.31 -6.96
N VAL A 119 9.13 -3.61 -7.07
CA VAL A 119 8.76 -4.46 -5.93
C VAL A 119 9.98 -4.89 -5.12
N THR A 120 11.07 -5.32 -5.77
CA THR A 120 12.19 -5.94 -5.07
C THR A 120 13.21 -4.94 -4.50
N ILE A 121 13.41 -3.80 -5.16
CA ILE A 121 14.42 -2.80 -4.80
C ILE A 121 13.77 -1.51 -4.31
N PHE A 122 12.81 -0.99 -5.06
CA PHE A 122 12.25 0.32 -4.75
C PHE A 122 11.23 0.27 -3.60
N ASN A 123 10.44 -0.80 -3.47
CA ASN A 123 9.47 -0.96 -2.37
C ASN A 123 10.14 -0.97 -0.99
N PRO A 124 11.26 -1.67 -0.71
CA PRO A 124 11.95 -1.55 0.58
C PRO A 124 12.36 -0.12 0.93
N ILE A 125 12.79 0.67 -0.05
CA ILE A 125 13.14 2.09 0.17
C ILE A 125 11.89 2.91 0.50
N ALA A 126 10.82 2.70 -0.27
CA ALA A 126 9.55 3.41 -0.08
C ALA A 126 8.91 3.09 1.27
N SER A 127 8.93 1.82 1.70
CA SER A 127 8.37 1.41 2.99
C SER A 127 9.15 1.99 4.18
N LEU A 128 10.47 2.07 4.10
CA LEU A 128 11.30 2.71 5.14
C LEU A 128 11.01 4.21 5.26
N THR A 129 10.89 4.91 4.13
CA THR A 129 10.57 6.35 4.13
C THR A 129 9.14 6.60 4.60
N GLU A 130 8.18 5.76 4.21
CA GLU A 130 6.79 5.83 4.67
C GLU A 130 6.68 5.60 6.18
N ALA A 131 7.44 4.65 6.74
CA ALA A 131 7.48 4.42 8.19
C ALA A 131 7.98 5.64 8.97
N VAL A 132 8.97 6.37 8.43
CA VAL A 132 9.44 7.62 9.02
C VAL A 132 8.40 8.74 8.88
N TYR A 133 7.75 8.82 7.71
CA TYR A 133 6.67 9.78 7.45
C TYR A 133 5.50 9.57 8.42
N GLU A 134 4.99 8.34 8.60
CA GLU A 134 3.90 8.03 9.53
C GLU A 134 4.24 8.40 10.98
N LYS A 135 5.48 8.16 11.41
CA LYS A 135 5.95 8.58 12.75
C LYS A 135 5.93 10.10 12.92
N LEU A 136 6.39 10.85 11.92
CA LEU A 136 6.35 12.30 11.94
C LEU A 136 4.92 12.83 11.88
N GLU A 137 4.07 12.23 11.03
CA GLU A 137 2.66 12.59 10.93
C GLU A 137 1.93 12.38 12.25
N SER A 138 2.14 11.24 12.92
CA SER A 138 1.52 10.95 14.22
C SER A 138 1.95 11.94 15.31
N HIS A 139 3.22 12.35 15.32
CA HIS A 139 3.76 13.28 16.30
C HIS A 139 3.29 14.72 16.09
N ILE A 140 3.21 15.16 14.82
CA ILE A 140 2.95 16.56 14.47
C ILE A 140 1.48 16.81 14.19
N LEU A 141 0.82 15.89 13.46
CA LEU A 141 -0.53 16.07 12.95
C LEU A 141 -1.60 15.33 13.77
N ARG A 142 -1.26 14.23 14.45
CA ARG A 142 -2.16 13.50 15.34
C ARG A 142 -1.67 13.64 16.76
N GLN A 143 -2.32 14.48 17.55
CA GLN A 143 -2.03 14.59 18.99
C GLN A 143 -2.56 13.34 19.71
N GLY A 144 -1.64 12.50 20.22
CA GLY A 144 -1.91 11.38 21.12
C GLY A 144 -2.35 10.11 20.35
N SER A 145 -1.52 9.11 20.36
CA SER A 145 -1.89 7.78 19.89
C SER A 145 -1.56 6.75 20.95
N ASP A 146 -2.55 5.95 21.30
CA ASP A 146 -2.32 4.67 21.93
C ASP A 146 -1.33 3.90 21.05
N GLN A 147 -0.21 3.46 21.61
CA GLN A 147 0.83 2.74 20.87
C GLN A 147 0.66 1.26 21.11
N LEU A 148 0.70 0.50 20.02
CA LEU A 148 0.65 -0.95 20.02
C LEU A 148 1.93 -1.49 19.40
N ALA A 149 2.56 -2.43 20.07
CA ALA A 149 3.72 -3.14 19.55
C ALA A 149 3.53 -4.65 19.68
N LEU A 150 3.68 -5.36 18.59
CA LEU A 150 3.75 -6.81 18.56
C LEU A 150 5.22 -7.21 18.47
N SER A 151 5.64 -8.15 19.33
CA SER A 151 6.98 -8.72 19.33
C SER A 151 6.92 -10.22 19.60
N ASP A 152 8.04 -10.92 19.41
CA ASP A 152 8.15 -12.35 19.72
C ASP A 152 7.79 -12.69 21.17
N SER A 153 7.85 -11.70 22.09
CA SER A 153 7.48 -11.84 23.50
C SER A 153 5.99 -11.62 23.78
N GLY A 154 5.16 -11.29 22.78
CA GLY A 154 3.73 -11.06 22.91
C GLY A 154 3.28 -9.65 22.52
N LEU A 155 2.04 -9.34 22.85
CA LEU A 155 1.40 -8.06 22.57
C LEU A 155 1.67 -7.06 23.68
N TRP A 156 2.12 -5.87 23.29
CA TRP A 156 2.26 -4.71 24.16
C TRP A 156 1.29 -3.61 23.73
N LEU A 157 0.41 -3.21 24.63
CA LEU A 157 -0.56 -2.14 24.45
C LEU A 157 -0.27 -1.03 25.45
N ARG A 158 -0.21 0.21 25.00
CA ARG A 158 -0.14 1.39 25.87
C ARG A 158 -1.38 2.24 25.64
N GLN A 159 -2.12 2.51 26.69
CA GLN A 159 -3.25 3.44 26.68
C GLN A 159 -3.06 4.53 27.72
N SER A 160 -3.59 5.73 27.45
CA SER A 160 -3.62 6.84 28.40
C SER A 160 -5.06 7.18 28.76
N ASP A 161 -5.32 7.51 30.01
CA ASP A 161 -6.62 8.02 30.43
C ASP A 161 -6.70 9.55 30.26
N GLN A 162 -7.90 10.12 30.47
CA GLN A 162 -8.11 11.57 30.34
C GLN A 162 -7.37 12.39 31.43
N ALA A 163 -6.93 11.75 32.51
CA ALA A 163 -6.17 12.36 33.59
C ALA A 163 -4.64 12.32 33.36
N GLY A 164 -4.18 11.75 32.22
CA GLY A 164 -2.77 11.61 31.87
C GLY A 164 -2.08 10.40 32.53
N ASN A 165 -2.81 9.52 33.24
CA ASN A 165 -2.25 8.26 33.70
C ASN A 165 -2.06 7.30 32.53
N GLN A 166 -1.06 6.43 32.64
CA GLN A 166 -0.71 5.49 31.59
C GLN A 166 -0.88 4.05 32.08
N ILE A 167 -1.43 3.22 31.21
CA ILE A 167 -1.56 1.80 31.44
C ILE A 167 -0.83 1.08 30.32
N VAL A 168 0.10 0.20 30.67
CA VAL A 168 0.79 -0.67 29.73
C VAL A 168 0.29 -2.09 29.97
N ILE A 169 -0.29 -2.68 28.96
CA ILE A 169 -0.83 -4.04 28.98
C ILE A 169 0.10 -4.93 28.17
N HIS A 170 0.57 -6.00 28.77
CA HIS A 170 1.33 -7.05 28.12
C HIS A 170 0.49 -8.33 28.13
N ALA A 171 0.39 -9.02 26.99
CA ALA A 171 -0.28 -10.30 26.88
C ALA A 171 0.62 -11.31 26.13
N GLY A 172 0.76 -12.49 26.71
CA GLY A 172 1.61 -13.54 26.13
C GLY A 172 1.01 -14.19 24.88
N LYS A 173 -0.32 -14.34 24.85
CA LYS A 173 -1.07 -14.92 23.72
C LYS A 173 -2.42 -14.26 23.58
N ILE A 174 -2.96 -14.32 22.37
CA ILE A 174 -4.31 -13.87 22.07
C ILE A 174 -5.10 -15.10 21.63
N ALA A 175 -6.17 -15.40 22.36
CA ALA A 175 -7.08 -16.49 22.02
C ALA A 175 -8.24 -15.94 21.21
N SER A 176 -8.35 -16.33 19.94
CA SER A 176 -9.52 -16.23 19.06
C SER A 176 -10.12 -14.85 18.75
N GLN A 177 -11.04 -14.84 17.78
CA GLN A 177 -11.79 -13.75 17.16
C GLN A 177 -12.48 -12.73 18.11
N GLN A 178 -12.43 -12.91 19.42
CA GLN A 178 -13.08 -12.04 20.44
C GLN A 178 -12.08 -11.21 21.26
N LEU A 179 -10.80 -11.09 20.83
CA LEU A 179 -9.77 -10.34 21.58
C LEU A 179 -9.70 -10.73 23.07
N VAL A 180 -9.63 -12.03 23.32
CA VAL A 180 -9.30 -12.57 24.65
C VAL A 180 -7.77 -12.65 24.75
N LEU A 181 -7.22 -11.92 25.66
CA LEU A 181 -5.79 -11.91 25.98
C LEU A 181 -5.51 -12.93 27.08
N ASP A 182 -4.53 -13.83 26.88
CA ASP A 182 -4.09 -14.79 27.88
C ASP A 182 -2.77 -14.38 28.50
N ALA A 183 -2.58 -14.71 29.77
CA ALA A 183 -1.38 -14.37 30.55
C ALA A 183 -1.10 -12.85 30.52
N VAL A 184 -2.04 -12.08 31.06
CA VAL A 184 -2.03 -10.62 30.95
C VAL A 184 -1.36 -9.98 32.17
N THR A 185 -0.44 -9.06 31.91
CA THR A 185 0.15 -8.19 32.93
C THR A 185 -0.16 -6.73 32.59
N LEU A 186 -0.77 -6.01 33.53
CA LEU A 186 -1.05 -4.58 33.40
C LEU A 186 -0.15 -3.79 34.36
N PHE A 187 0.56 -2.81 33.83
CA PHE A 187 1.37 -1.87 34.59
C PHE A 187 0.69 -0.50 34.58
N PHE A 188 0.49 0.06 35.79
CA PHE A 188 -0.15 1.36 35.97
C PHE A 188 0.90 2.41 36.31
N PHE A 189 0.85 3.55 35.64
CA PHE A 189 1.72 4.70 35.87
C PHE A 189 0.86 5.95 36.09
N ASN A 190 1.28 6.83 37.00
CA ASN A 190 0.63 8.13 37.18
C ASN A 190 1.01 9.11 36.06
N ALA A 191 0.41 10.32 36.05
CA ALA A 191 0.70 11.39 35.10
C ALA A 191 2.18 11.81 35.06
N SER A 192 2.94 11.55 36.16
CA SER A 192 4.39 11.80 36.27
C SER A 192 5.23 10.61 35.80
N THR A 193 4.63 9.63 35.14
CA THR A 193 5.29 8.40 34.64
C THR A 193 5.91 7.52 35.74
N GLN A 194 5.44 7.65 37.00
CA GLN A 194 5.88 6.81 38.09
C GLN A 194 4.98 5.58 38.20
N PHE A 195 5.60 4.41 38.38
CA PHE A 195 4.90 3.15 38.58
C PHE A 195 4.06 3.20 39.86
N THR A 196 2.79 2.78 39.77
CA THR A 196 1.85 2.78 40.90
C THR A 196 1.37 1.39 41.31
N SER A 197 1.03 0.55 40.36
CA SER A 197 0.56 -0.80 40.63
C SER A 197 0.73 -1.71 39.40
N ARG A 198 0.66 -3.03 39.65
CA ARG A 198 0.68 -4.08 38.64
C ARG A 198 -0.49 -5.03 38.91
N ILE A 199 -1.08 -5.52 37.82
CA ILE A 199 -2.07 -6.58 37.82
C ILE A 199 -1.53 -7.73 36.98
N ASP A 200 -1.47 -8.93 37.56
CA ASP A 200 -1.22 -10.16 36.82
C ASP A 200 -2.53 -10.96 36.77
N ALA A 201 -3.03 -11.30 35.61
CA ALA A 201 -4.29 -11.99 35.41
C ALA A 201 -4.19 -13.13 34.40
N GLN A 202 -5.08 -14.12 34.50
CA GLN A 202 -5.11 -15.23 33.55
C GLN A 202 -5.65 -14.78 32.21
N THR A 203 -6.75 -14.02 32.20
CA THR A 203 -7.43 -13.56 31.00
C THR A 203 -7.88 -12.11 31.12
N ALA A 204 -7.89 -11.41 29.97
CA ALA A 204 -8.56 -10.13 29.82
C ALA A 204 -9.35 -10.12 28.54
N ARG A 205 -10.64 -9.74 28.58
CA ARG A 205 -11.54 -9.61 27.44
C ARG A 205 -11.92 -8.17 27.21
N LEU A 206 -11.99 -7.77 25.95
CA LEU A 206 -12.46 -6.45 25.56
C LEU A 206 -13.97 -6.50 25.32
N GLU A 207 -14.76 -5.90 26.19
CA GLU A 207 -16.22 -5.84 26.11
C GLU A 207 -16.68 -4.38 26.09
N SER A 208 -17.37 -3.96 25.03
CA SER A 208 -18.16 -2.70 24.93
C SER A 208 -17.56 -1.46 25.63
N GLY A 209 -16.24 -1.25 25.54
CA GLY A 209 -15.56 -0.09 26.12
C GLY A 209 -14.85 -0.36 27.45
N ASP A 210 -14.82 -1.60 27.94
CA ASP A 210 -14.10 -2.02 29.14
C ASP A 210 -13.21 -3.24 28.89
N TRP A 211 -12.07 -3.29 29.52
CA TRP A 211 -11.32 -4.52 29.73
C TRP A 211 -11.91 -5.26 30.94
N VAL A 212 -12.46 -6.43 30.72
CA VAL A 212 -12.87 -7.36 31.77
C VAL A 212 -11.69 -8.28 32.06
N ILE A 213 -11.09 -8.12 33.23
CA ILE A 213 -9.87 -8.82 33.66
C ILE A 213 -10.28 -9.85 34.70
N GLU A 214 -10.00 -11.13 34.45
CA GLU A 214 -10.47 -12.24 35.26
C GLU A 214 -9.31 -13.00 35.91
N ASN A 215 -9.56 -13.49 37.13
CA ASN A 215 -8.67 -14.37 37.89
C ASN A 215 -7.26 -13.81 38.01
N GLY A 216 -7.09 -12.73 38.77
CA GLY A 216 -5.81 -12.05 38.87
C GLY A 216 -5.39 -11.70 40.30
N ILE A 217 -4.18 -11.16 40.38
CA ILE A 217 -3.58 -10.65 41.62
C ILE A 217 -3.15 -9.21 41.34
N ARG A 218 -3.57 -8.30 42.22
CA ARG A 218 -3.15 -6.90 42.20
C ARG A 218 -2.00 -6.67 43.18
N TRP A 219 -0.95 -6.06 42.66
CA TRP A 219 0.25 -5.68 43.40
C TRP A 219 0.30 -4.15 43.50
N VAL A 220 0.34 -3.61 44.72
CA VAL A 220 0.53 -2.18 45.01
C VAL A 220 1.79 -2.06 45.82
N ALA A 221 2.58 -0.98 45.62
CA ALA A 221 3.77 -0.74 46.43
C ALA A 221 3.40 -0.66 47.92
N ASP A 222 4.17 -1.34 48.77
CA ASP A 222 4.00 -1.38 50.22
C ASP A 222 2.70 -2.03 50.76
N GLU A 223 1.92 -2.74 49.88
CA GLU A 223 0.73 -3.49 50.28
C GLU A 223 0.90 -5.00 50.00
N ALA A 224 0.18 -5.82 50.79
CA ALA A 224 0.11 -7.26 50.49
C ALA A 224 -0.65 -7.52 49.19
N PRO A 225 -0.23 -8.51 48.37
CA PRO A 225 -0.93 -8.88 47.13
C PRO A 225 -2.39 -9.22 47.41
N ARG A 226 -3.30 -8.67 46.62
CA ARG A 226 -4.74 -8.90 46.76
C ARG A 226 -5.26 -9.69 45.56
N PRO A 227 -5.72 -10.92 45.73
CA PRO A 227 -6.40 -11.65 44.69
C PRO A 227 -7.77 -11.03 44.39
N PHE A 228 -8.23 -11.15 43.13
CA PHE A 228 -9.56 -10.75 42.69
C PHE A 228 -10.11 -11.72 41.65
N ASP A 229 -11.41 -11.82 41.54
CA ASP A 229 -12.09 -12.66 40.56
C ASP A 229 -12.32 -11.90 39.25
N GLU A 230 -12.81 -10.64 39.33
CA GLU A 230 -13.09 -9.79 38.17
C GLU A 230 -12.77 -8.32 38.47
N ILE A 231 -12.11 -7.62 37.54
CA ILE A 231 -11.94 -6.17 37.54
C ILE A 231 -12.31 -5.64 36.17
N ARG A 232 -13.10 -4.55 36.11
CA ARG A 232 -13.43 -3.82 34.88
C ARG A 232 -12.58 -2.55 34.82
N LEU A 233 -11.92 -2.38 33.69
CA LEU A 233 -11.06 -1.23 33.41
C LEU A 233 -11.55 -0.52 32.16
N ALA A 234 -12.04 0.71 32.31
CA ALA A 234 -12.52 1.51 31.20
C ALA A 234 -11.42 1.71 30.13
N THR A 235 -11.77 1.52 28.86
CA THR A 235 -10.86 1.69 27.74
C THR A 235 -11.54 2.38 26.56
N THR A 236 -10.76 3.15 25.81
CA THR A 236 -11.18 3.74 24.53
C THR A 236 -10.82 2.85 23.34
N LEU A 237 -10.18 1.71 23.62
CA LEU A 237 -9.79 0.76 22.61
C LEU A 237 -11.00 -0.02 22.10
N THR A 238 -11.03 -0.24 20.80
CA THR A 238 -11.98 -1.13 20.13
C THR A 238 -11.17 -2.17 19.35
N PRO A 239 -11.74 -3.35 19.02
CA PRO A 239 -11.07 -4.33 18.16
C PRO A 239 -10.49 -3.70 16.89
N ARG A 240 -11.28 -2.82 16.26
CA ARG A 240 -10.86 -2.09 15.07
C ARG A 240 -9.67 -1.15 15.31
N LYS A 241 -9.63 -0.42 16.42
CA LYS A 241 -8.48 0.44 16.76
C LYS A 241 -7.22 -0.38 17.03
N ILE A 242 -7.37 -1.56 17.63
CA ILE A 242 -6.24 -2.49 17.84
C ILE A 242 -5.69 -2.96 16.49
N GLU A 243 -6.55 -3.39 15.56
CA GLU A 243 -6.15 -3.76 14.21
C GLU A 243 -5.51 -2.60 13.43
N GLU A 244 -6.06 -1.40 13.55
CA GLU A 244 -5.54 -0.17 12.91
C GLU A 244 -4.21 0.30 13.53
N SER A 245 -3.88 -0.12 14.75
CA SER A 245 -2.64 0.26 15.45
C SER A 245 -1.44 -0.61 15.08
N PHE A 246 -1.66 -1.74 14.39
CA PHE A 246 -0.55 -2.47 13.79
C PHE A 246 0.11 -1.63 12.70
N ALA A 247 1.41 -1.83 12.52
CA ALA A 247 2.13 -1.15 11.46
C ALA A 247 1.42 -1.31 10.12
N SER A 248 1.24 -0.21 9.40
CA SER A 248 0.62 -0.23 8.07
C SER A 248 1.38 -1.18 7.14
N PRO A 249 0.72 -1.99 6.30
CA PRO A 249 1.41 -2.81 5.31
C PRO A 249 2.32 -1.99 4.39
N ASP A 250 2.00 -0.70 4.16
CA ASP A 250 2.76 0.21 3.32
C ASP A 250 4.10 0.61 3.93
N THR A 251 4.24 0.49 5.27
CA THR A 251 5.49 0.74 6.00
C THR A 251 6.40 -0.49 6.09
N MET A 252 5.98 -1.61 5.51
CA MET A 252 6.74 -2.86 5.51
C MET A 252 7.29 -3.18 4.14
N SER A 253 8.55 -3.65 4.08
CA SER A 253 9.13 -4.07 2.82
C SER A 253 8.47 -5.36 2.31
N PHE A 254 8.50 -5.55 0.99
CA PHE A 254 8.06 -6.80 0.35
C PHE A 254 8.69 -8.04 0.99
N TRP A 255 9.95 -7.93 1.42
CA TRP A 255 10.71 -9.04 1.98
C TRP A 255 10.30 -9.38 3.42
N ASP A 256 9.87 -8.39 4.20
CA ASP A 256 9.50 -8.56 5.61
C ASP A 256 8.03 -8.98 5.78
N LEU A 257 7.17 -8.66 4.79
CA LEU A 257 5.74 -8.97 4.83
C LEU A 257 5.42 -10.44 5.13
N PRO A 258 6.07 -11.46 4.50
CA PRO A 258 5.73 -12.86 4.78
C PRO A 258 5.97 -13.25 6.24
N GLY A 259 7.10 -12.84 6.81
CA GLY A 259 7.43 -13.11 8.22
C GLY A 259 6.46 -12.43 9.18
N PHE A 260 6.06 -11.19 8.87
CA PHE A 260 5.10 -10.47 9.71
C PHE A 260 3.67 -11.04 9.60
N ILE A 261 3.26 -11.50 8.42
CA ILE A 261 1.98 -12.21 8.23
C ILE A 261 1.95 -13.48 9.11
N GLU A 262 3.02 -14.26 9.09
CA GLU A 262 3.13 -15.47 9.92
C GLU A 262 3.09 -15.14 11.42
N LEU A 263 3.80 -14.09 11.86
CA LEU A 263 3.78 -13.61 13.24
C LEU A 263 2.37 -13.20 13.68
N LEU A 264 1.62 -12.44 12.85
CA LEU A 264 0.24 -12.06 13.14
C LEU A 264 -0.66 -13.28 13.33
N GLU A 265 -0.55 -14.28 12.44
CA GLU A 265 -1.37 -15.49 12.47
C GLU A 265 -1.06 -16.38 13.68
N GLN A 266 0.23 -16.56 14.01
CA GLN A 266 0.66 -17.29 15.19
C GLN A 266 0.20 -16.59 16.49
N SER A 267 0.08 -15.27 16.46
CA SER A 267 -0.40 -14.46 17.57
C SER A 267 -1.92 -14.33 17.63
N GLY A 268 -2.68 -14.98 16.70
CA GLY A 268 -4.15 -14.96 16.67
C GLY A 268 -4.77 -13.69 16.07
N PHE A 269 -3.99 -12.82 15.44
CA PHE A 269 -4.49 -11.61 14.78
C PHE A 269 -4.83 -11.83 13.30
N PRO A 270 -5.82 -11.12 12.75
CA PRO A 270 -6.16 -11.21 11.34
C PRO A 270 -5.06 -10.56 10.48
N ALA A 271 -4.36 -11.37 9.68
CA ALA A 271 -3.33 -10.90 8.75
C ALA A 271 -3.88 -10.47 7.37
N GLN A 272 -5.22 -10.36 7.23
CA GLN A 272 -5.92 -10.13 5.96
C GLN A 272 -5.37 -8.95 5.17
N ARG A 273 -5.18 -7.80 5.83
CA ARG A 273 -4.69 -6.56 5.23
C ARG A 273 -3.27 -6.72 4.67
N HIS A 274 -2.39 -7.35 5.43
CA HIS A 274 -1.00 -7.60 5.03
C HIS A 274 -0.90 -8.65 3.91
N ARG A 275 -1.70 -9.73 3.98
CA ARG A 275 -1.80 -10.71 2.90
C ARG A 275 -2.29 -10.10 1.60
N LEU A 276 -3.27 -9.20 1.67
CA LEU A 276 -3.81 -8.52 0.50
C LEU A 276 -2.74 -7.63 -0.14
N HIS A 277 -2.06 -6.82 0.67
CA HIS A 277 -0.97 -5.96 0.20
C HIS A 277 0.17 -6.77 -0.44
N PHE A 278 0.61 -7.86 0.19
CA PHE A 278 1.63 -8.75 -0.36
C PHE A 278 1.26 -9.30 -1.75
N ASN A 279 0.01 -9.77 -1.90
CA ASN A 279 -0.49 -10.28 -3.19
C ASN A 279 -0.61 -9.16 -4.24
N VAL A 280 -0.97 -7.93 -3.86
CA VAL A 280 -0.97 -6.76 -4.75
C VAL A 280 0.44 -6.44 -5.24
N LEU A 281 1.45 -6.50 -4.36
CA LEU A 281 2.85 -6.32 -4.76
C LEU A 281 3.30 -7.40 -5.74
N LEU A 282 2.95 -8.68 -5.51
CA LEU A 282 3.25 -9.78 -6.45
C LEU A 282 2.57 -9.60 -7.82
N ALA A 283 1.34 -9.06 -7.85
CA ALA A 283 0.60 -8.81 -9.09
C ALA A 283 1.12 -7.58 -9.87
N ARG A 284 1.85 -6.67 -9.21
CA ARG A 284 2.27 -5.37 -9.77
C ARG A 284 3.07 -5.47 -11.07
N PRO A 285 4.11 -6.34 -11.23
CA PRO A 285 4.82 -6.47 -12.50
C PRO A 285 3.90 -6.87 -13.67
N PHE A 286 2.94 -7.75 -13.42
CA PHE A 286 1.95 -8.19 -14.41
C PHE A 286 0.93 -7.10 -14.72
N LEU A 287 0.56 -6.28 -13.73
CA LEU A 287 -0.28 -5.11 -13.93
C LEU A 287 0.39 -4.10 -14.86
N LEU A 288 1.69 -3.85 -14.70
CA LEU A 288 2.44 -2.96 -15.60
C LEU A 288 2.48 -3.49 -17.04
N CYS A 289 2.62 -4.81 -17.22
CA CYS A 289 2.48 -5.43 -18.54
C CYS A 289 1.08 -5.21 -19.13
N ALA A 290 0.04 -5.39 -18.31
CA ALA A 290 -1.34 -5.14 -18.72
C ALA A 290 -1.55 -3.69 -19.18
N MET A 291 -0.93 -2.71 -18.48
CA MET A 291 -0.99 -1.29 -18.86
C MET A 291 -0.39 -1.02 -20.23
N VAL A 292 0.72 -1.70 -20.58
CA VAL A 292 1.29 -1.61 -21.94
C VAL A 292 0.30 -2.14 -22.99
N LEU A 293 -0.33 -3.29 -22.73
CA LEU A 293 -1.30 -3.88 -23.67
C LEU A 293 -2.54 -3.00 -23.83
N VAL A 294 -3.09 -2.50 -22.73
CA VAL A 294 -4.23 -1.57 -22.76
C VAL A 294 -3.88 -0.29 -23.51
N ALA A 295 -2.72 0.32 -23.23
CA ALA A 295 -2.26 1.51 -23.94
C ALA A 295 -2.11 1.28 -25.45
N ALA A 296 -1.60 0.12 -25.83
CA ALA A 296 -1.42 -0.27 -27.23
C ALA A 296 -2.75 -0.32 -27.99
N THR A 297 -3.84 -0.80 -27.36
CA THR A 297 -5.17 -0.87 -28.02
C THR A 297 -5.67 0.48 -28.50
N PHE A 298 -5.37 1.55 -27.75
CA PHE A 298 -5.76 2.92 -28.11
C PHE A 298 -4.78 3.59 -29.09
N SER A 299 -3.49 3.28 -28.98
CA SER A 299 -2.43 3.97 -29.72
C SER A 299 -2.18 3.41 -31.12
N LEU A 300 -2.50 2.12 -31.34
CA LEU A 300 -2.22 1.42 -32.59
C LEU A 300 -3.35 1.53 -33.64
N ARG A 301 -4.51 2.06 -33.25
CA ARG A 301 -5.59 2.33 -34.22
C ARG A 301 -5.12 3.38 -35.20
N MET A 302 -5.22 3.06 -36.51
CA MET A 302 -4.97 4.03 -37.58
C MET A 302 -5.92 5.23 -37.45
N GLN A 303 -5.37 6.36 -37.05
CA GLN A 303 -6.16 7.57 -36.81
C GLN A 303 -6.21 8.43 -38.09
N ARG A 304 -7.32 8.35 -38.80
CA ARG A 304 -7.66 9.40 -39.77
C ARG A 304 -8.07 10.65 -38.98
N ARG A 305 -7.52 11.82 -39.31
CA ARG A 305 -7.71 13.18 -38.75
C ARG A 305 -8.53 13.27 -37.42
N GLY A 306 -7.91 13.66 -36.33
CA GLY A 306 -8.59 13.98 -35.04
C GLY A 306 -8.47 12.92 -33.95
N GLY A 307 -7.79 11.83 -34.12
CA GLY A 307 -7.78 10.70 -33.17
C GLY A 307 -6.95 10.84 -31.89
N ALA A 308 -6.11 11.87 -31.78
CA ALA A 308 -5.32 12.08 -30.57
C ALA A 308 -6.21 12.33 -29.33
N THR A 309 -7.31 13.07 -29.49
CA THR A 309 -8.26 13.33 -28.41
C THR A 309 -8.94 12.05 -27.96
N LEU A 310 -9.41 11.21 -28.89
CA LEU A 310 -10.04 9.92 -28.55
C LEU A 310 -9.07 8.97 -27.85
N MET A 311 -7.81 8.96 -28.27
CA MET A 311 -6.75 8.19 -27.64
C MET A 311 -6.54 8.63 -26.19
N ILE A 312 -6.37 9.94 -25.95
CA ILE A 312 -6.15 10.49 -24.61
C ILE A 312 -7.37 10.20 -23.71
N VAL A 313 -8.58 10.50 -24.20
CA VAL A 313 -9.82 10.23 -23.44
C VAL A 313 -9.98 8.75 -23.13
N GLY A 314 -9.74 7.86 -24.10
CA GLY A 314 -9.80 6.42 -23.92
C GLY A 314 -8.77 5.91 -22.91
N GLY A 315 -7.54 6.43 -22.95
CA GLY A 315 -6.49 6.10 -22.00
C GLY A 315 -6.81 6.58 -20.58
N VAL A 316 -7.24 7.83 -20.43
CA VAL A 316 -7.66 8.38 -19.13
C VAL A 316 -8.85 7.60 -18.58
N ALA A 317 -9.87 7.33 -19.39
CA ALA A 317 -11.05 6.58 -18.98
C ALA A 317 -10.70 5.14 -18.56
N SER A 318 -9.82 4.45 -19.30
CA SER A 318 -9.40 3.09 -18.97
C SER A 318 -8.56 3.04 -17.69
N GLY A 319 -7.65 4.00 -17.50
CA GLY A 319 -6.87 4.14 -16.26
C GLY A 319 -7.74 4.41 -15.05
N PHE A 320 -8.71 5.33 -15.17
CA PHE A 320 -9.67 5.65 -14.11
C PHE A 320 -10.57 4.45 -13.79
N LEU A 321 -11.10 3.78 -14.81
CA LEU A 321 -11.93 2.58 -14.63
C LEU A 321 -11.17 1.47 -13.91
N LEU A 322 -9.93 1.24 -14.31
CA LEU A 322 -9.07 0.26 -13.65
C LEU A 322 -8.85 0.60 -12.18
N TYR A 323 -8.51 1.87 -11.88
CA TYR A 323 -8.31 2.33 -10.50
C TYR A 323 -9.56 2.10 -9.68
N PHE A 324 -10.73 2.52 -10.18
CA PHE A 324 -12.00 2.37 -9.49
C PHE A 324 -12.38 0.91 -9.25
N VAL A 325 -12.20 0.04 -10.24
CA VAL A 325 -12.43 -1.41 -10.09
C VAL A 325 -11.46 -2.00 -9.08
N SER A 326 -10.19 -1.60 -9.14
CA SER A 326 -9.16 -2.06 -8.18
C SER A 326 -9.51 -1.70 -6.75
N ASP A 327 -9.96 -0.48 -6.52
CA ASP A 327 -10.33 0.02 -5.18
C ASP A 327 -11.54 -0.73 -4.61
N ILE A 328 -12.59 -0.95 -5.42
CA ILE A 328 -13.76 -1.74 -5.03
C ILE A 328 -13.36 -3.18 -4.69
N VAL A 329 -12.58 -3.83 -5.55
CA VAL A 329 -12.17 -5.23 -5.35
C VAL A 329 -11.25 -5.36 -4.14
N PHE A 330 -10.37 -4.39 -3.93
CA PHE A 330 -9.52 -4.30 -2.74
C PHE A 330 -10.37 -4.19 -1.46
N ALA A 331 -11.37 -3.31 -1.43
CA ALA A 331 -12.29 -3.14 -0.31
C ALA A 331 -13.10 -4.42 -0.02
N LEU A 332 -13.54 -5.15 -1.06
CA LEU A 332 -14.18 -6.45 -0.92
C LEU A 332 -13.23 -7.52 -0.38
N GLY A 333 -11.96 -7.46 -0.74
CA GLY A 333 -10.92 -8.33 -0.20
C GLY A 333 -10.68 -8.08 1.29
N LEU A 334 -10.61 -6.82 1.70
CA LEU A 334 -10.49 -6.44 3.12
C LEU A 334 -11.69 -6.91 3.96
N SER A 335 -12.88 -6.85 3.40
CA SER A 335 -14.12 -7.28 4.09
C SER A 335 -14.35 -8.80 4.13
N THR A 336 -13.37 -9.60 3.76
CA THR A 336 -13.44 -11.10 3.72
C THR A 336 -14.51 -11.68 2.78
N LYS A 337 -15.20 -10.86 2.00
CA LYS A 337 -16.26 -11.32 1.08
C LYS A 337 -15.72 -12.09 -0.11
N ILE A 338 -14.47 -11.85 -0.49
CA ILE A 338 -13.75 -12.56 -1.56
C ILE A 338 -12.37 -13.00 -1.07
N PRO A 339 -11.82 -14.11 -1.58
CA PRO A 339 -10.48 -14.55 -1.26
C PRO A 339 -9.42 -13.49 -1.61
N VAL A 340 -8.42 -13.35 -0.74
CA VAL A 340 -7.33 -12.35 -0.87
C VAL A 340 -6.65 -12.41 -2.23
N ALA A 341 -6.35 -13.62 -2.72
CA ALA A 341 -5.71 -13.80 -4.02
C ALA A 341 -6.59 -13.26 -5.16
N LEU A 342 -7.90 -13.55 -5.15
CA LEU A 342 -8.81 -13.00 -6.14
C LEU A 342 -8.88 -11.48 -6.06
N ALA A 343 -8.95 -10.90 -4.86
CA ALA A 343 -9.00 -9.45 -4.68
C ALA A 343 -7.75 -8.77 -5.29
N ALA A 344 -6.57 -9.32 -5.04
CA ALA A 344 -5.32 -8.73 -5.51
C ALA A 344 -5.07 -8.91 -7.02
N TRP A 345 -5.45 -10.08 -7.58
CA TRP A 345 -5.13 -10.43 -8.96
C TRP A 345 -6.21 -10.08 -9.98
N THR A 346 -7.47 -9.82 -9.55
CA THR A 346 -8.59 -9.50 -10.45
C THR A 346 -8.30 -8.25 -11.32
N PRO A 347 -7.83 -7.10 -10.80
CA PRO A 347 -7.57 -5.94 -11.64
C PRO A 347 -6.52 -6.23 -12.72
N THR A 348 -5.47 -6.95 -12.35
CA THR A 348 -4.39 -7.37 -13.25
C THR A 348 -4.92 -8.35 -14.31
N GLY A 349 -5.65 -9.38 -13.89
CA GLY A 349 -6.20 -10.40 -14.78
C GLY A 349 -7.19 -9.82 -15.79
N VAL A 350 -8.13 -9.01 -15.32
CA VAL A 350 -9.11 -8.33 -16.19
C VAL A 350 -8.41 -7.43 -17.20
N SER A 351 -7.41 -6.67 -16.78
CA SER A 351 -6.67 -5.77 -17.68
C SER A 351 -5.84 -6.53 -18.71
N LEU A 352 -5.22 -7.66 -18.32
CA LEU A 352 -4.50 -8.54 -19.25
C LEU A 352 -5.44 -9.13 -20.29
N ILE A 353 -6.58 -9.70 -19.86
CA ILE A 353 -7.57 -10.29 -20.77
C ILE A 353 -8.14 -9.22 -21.70
N PHE A 354 -8.51 -8.06 -21.16
CA PHE A 354 -9.02 -6.95 -21.97
C PHE A 354 -8.00 -6.48 -23.00
N GLY A 355 -6.76 -6.20 -22.58
CA GLY A 355 -5.69 -5.73 -23.45
C GLY A 355 -5.35 -6.75 -24.56
N THR A 356 -5.21 -8.03 -24.20
CA THR A 356 -4.91 -9.10 -25.16
C THR A 356 -6.07 -9.34 -26.14
N SER A 357 -7.31 -9.42 -25.66
CA SER A 357 -8.50 -9.64 -26.49
C SER A 357 -8.69 -8.50 -27.50
N MET A 358 -8.54 -7.25 -27.04
CA MET A 358 -8.69 -6.08 -27.90
C MET A 358 -7.58 -5.98 -28.94
N LEU A 359 -6.35 -6.39 -28.60
CA LEU A 359 -5.23 -6.44 -29.56
C LEU A 359 -5.42 -7.54 -30.63
N LEU A 360 -5.88 -8.73 -30.24
CA LEU A 360 -6.21 -9.80 -31.15
C LEU A 360 -7.29 -9.36 -32.17
N HIS A 361 -8.35 -8.71 -31.68
CA HIS A 361 -9.40 -8.17 -32.55
C HIS A 361 -8.89 -7.07 -33.51
N LEU A 362 -7.85 -6.32 -33.14
CA LEU A 362 -7.21 -5.32 -34.01
C LEU A 362 -6.24 -5.93 -35.02
N GLU A 363 -5.73 -7.15 -34.78
CA GLU A 363 -4.83 -7.84 -35.71
C GLU A 363 -5.60 -8.67 -36.74
N ASP A 364 -6.71 -9.30 -36.36
CA ASP A 364 -7.55 -10.18 -37.18
C ASP A 364 -8.60 -9.41 -38.01
N GLY A 365 -8.85 -8.13 -37.75
CA GLY A 365 -9.81 -7.26 -38.43
C GLY A 365 -9.12 -6.20 -39.29
#